data_0b6a452a294f0753b8b9484644547647
#
_entry.id   0b6a452a294f0753b8b9484644547647
#
_cell.length_a   1.000
_cell.length_b   1.000
_cell.length_c   1.000
_cell.angle_alpha   90.00
_cell.angle_beta   90.00
_cell.angle_gamma   90.00
#
_symmetry.space_group_name_H-M   'P 1'
#
loop_
_entity.id
_entity.type
_entity.pdbx_description
1 polymer ?
#
loop_
_entity_poly.entity_id
_entity_poly.type
_entity_poly.pdbx_seq_one_letter_code
_entity_poly.pdbx_strand_id
1 'polypeptide(L)'
;MSFLYQNNTLKIFLSLLIFALQGCAVAGSVLVPLDSIEPPKGRYSIGTKVYFWTDTSRSEVYTTDPSDFRELMVQIWYPAKGGNNYQKAPHVTFPDKAISTISKAVGLPANFGKHGTQLVSNSVGGLEPINNETFPLILFSHGDGGLLNQNTSQVEELVSNGYIVIACNHTYNASITFDKDGNTILYKSNISWREQAQYHKKYYTNMLINYRYQDLSFLLETLKQE
;
A
#
# COMPACT_ATOMS: atom_id res chain seq x y z
N MET A 1 -36.86 -41.31 -11.37
CA MET A 1 -35.52 -41.56 -10.76
C MET A 1 -34.34 -40.88 -11.50
N SER A 2 -34.46 -40.42 -12.74
CA SER A 2 -33.38 -39.83 -13.53
C SER A 2 -33.04 -38.34 -13.22
N PHE A 3 -34.01 -37.59 -12.74
CA PHE A 3 -33.84 -36.12 -12.48
C PHE A 3 -32.95 -35.79 -11.25
N LEU A 4 -32.93 -36.66 -10.25
CA LEU A 4 -32.10 -36.48 -9.06
C LEU A 4 -30.60 -36.82 -9.28
N TYR A 5 -30.35 -37.70 -10.24
CA TYR A 5 -28.97 -38.10 -10.58
C TYR A 5 -28.22 -37.03 -11.38
N GLN A 6 -28.92 -36.32 -12.27
CA GLN A 6 -28.33 -35.19 -13.04
C GLN A 6 -27.91 -34.04 -12.17
N ASN A 7 -28.65 -33.74 -11.07
CA ASN A 7 -28.32 -32.63 -10.19
C ASN A 7 -27.06 -32.87 -9.33
N ASN A 8 -26.79 -34.12 -8.97
CA ASN A 8 -25.59 -34.47 -8.19
C ASN A 8 -24.32 -34.47 -9.02
N THR A 9 -24.39 -34.96 -10.27
CA THR A 9 -23.25 -34.94 -11.21
C THR A 9 -22.84 -33.49 -11.54
N LEU A 10 -23.81 -32.61 -11.79
CA LEU A 10 -23.55 -31.18 -12.03
C LEU A 10 -22.92 -30.48 -10.80
N LYS A 11 -23.41 -30.81 -9.60
CA LYS A 11 -22.83 -30.26 -8.33
C LYS A 11 -21.40 -30.75 -8.12
N ILE A 12 -21.12 -32.01 -8.36
CA ILE A 12 -19.77 -32.57 -8.26
C ILE A 12 -18.85 -31.94 -9.32
N PHE A 13 -19.31 -31.76 -10.54
CA PHE A 13 -18.55 -31.12 -11.61
C PHE A 13 -18.25 -29.64 -11.28
N LEU A 14 -19.25 -28.91 -10.76
CA LEU A 14 -19.08 -27.51 -10.31
C LEU A 14 -18.12 -27.40 -9.14
N SER A 15 -18.19 -28.33 -8.18
CA SER A 15 -17.26 -28.38 -7.05
C SER A 15 -15.82 -28.69 -7.49
N LEU A 16 -15.64 -29.63 -8.41
CA LEU A 16 -14.33 -29.94 -8.99
C LEU A 16 -13.76 -28.79 -9.81
N LEU A 17 -14.61 -28.07 -10.54
CA LEU A 17 -14.21 -26.88 -11.31
C LEU A 17 -13.77 -25.73 -10.37
N ILE A 18 -14.49 -25.51 -9.27
CA ILE A 18 -14.14 -24.53 -8.24
C ILE A 18 -12.81 -24.91 -7.57
N PHE A 19 -12.62 -26.20 -7.24
CA PHE A 19 -11.35 -26.71 -6.70
C PHE A 19 -10.18 -26.58 -7.69
N ALA A 20 -10.41 -26.83 -8.97
CA ALA A 20 -9.40 -26.66 -10.02
C ALA A 20 -9.01 -25.19 -10.22
N LEU A 21 -10.00 -24.27 -10.18
CA LEU A 21 -9.76 -22.82 -10.27
C LEU A 21 -9.01 -22.27 -9.05
N GLN A 22 -9.30 -22.77 -7.85
CA GLN A 22 -8.55 -22.43 -6.64
C GLN A 22 -7.13 -23.00 -6.67
N GLY A 23 -6.96 -24.23 -7.18
CA GLY A 23 -5.66 -24.85 -7.39
C GLY A 23 -4.77 -24.08 -8.36
N CYS A 24 -5.31 -23.52 -9.43
CA CYS A 24 -4.58 -22.67 -10.36
C CYS A 24 -4.16 -21.33 -9.73
N ALA A 25 -5.00 -20.72 -8.89
CA ALA A 25 -4.65 -19.50 -8.18
C ALA A 25 -3.54 -19.72 -7.14
N VAL A 26 -3.60 -20.83 -6.41
CA VAL A 26 -2.55 -21.21 -5.44
C VAL A 26 -1.26 -21.61 -6.16
N ALA A 27 -1.34 -22.39 -7.23
CA ALA A 27 -0.17 -22.76 -8.02
C ALA A 27 0.48 -21.55 -8.69
N GLY A 28 -0.31 -20.59 -9.18
CA GLY A 28 0.18 -19.35 -9.76
C GLY A 28 0.97 -18.50 -8.74
N SER A 29 0.50 -18.41 -7.50
CA SER A 29 1.19 -17.67 -6.43
C SER A 29 2.50 -18.34 -5.95
N VAL A 30 2.61 -19.67 -6.13
CA VAL A 30 3.83 -20.44 -5.77
C VAL A 30 4.84 -20.48 -6.93
N LEU A 31 4.35 -20.39 -8.18
CA LEU A 31 5.19 -20.50 -9.39
C LEU A 31 5.73 -19.15 -9.88
N VAL A 32 5.17 -18.02 -9.42
CA VAL A 32 5.72 -16.69 -9.73
C VAL A 32 6.65 -16.31 -8.57
N PRO A 33 7.97 -16.33 -8.76
CA PRO A 33 8.89 -15.85 -7.75
C PRO A 33 8.65 -14.34 -7.57
N LEU A 34 8.08 -13.96 -6.41
CA LEU A 34 7.90 -12.57 -5.98
C LEU A 34 9.06 -12.13 -5.07
N ASP A 35 10.26 -12.58 -5.39
CA ASP A 35 11.44 -12.40 -4.56
C ASP A 35 12.19 -11.10 -4.83
N SER A 36 11.93 -10.43 -5.97
CA SER A 36 12.59 -9.17 -6.30
C SER A 36 11.76 -8.28 -7.22
N ILE A 37 11.92 -6.97 -7.06
CA ILE A 37 11.50 -5.95 -8.01
C ILE A 37 12.64 -5.72 -8.99
N GLU A 38 12.34 -5.57 -10.29
CA GLU A 38 13.35 -5.31 -11.31
C GLU A 38 14.19 -4.07 -10.93
N PRO A 39 15.53 -4.16 -10.98
CA PRO A 39 16.38 -3.04 -10.63
C PRO A 39 16.15 -1.83 -11.57
N PRO A 40 16.07 -0.62 -11.02
CA PRO A 40 15.95 0.60 -11.81
C PRO A 40 17.22 0.88 -12.62
N LYS A 41 17.08 1.66 -13.70
CA LYS A 41 18.16 1.91 -14.70
C LYS A 41 18.90 3.23 -14.48
N GLY A 42 18.45 4.05 -13.54
CA GLY A 42 19.08 5.33 -13.25
C GLY A 42 20.42 5.19 -12.53
N ARG A 43 21.13 6.31 -12.40
CA ARG A 43 22.51 6.35 -11.87
C ARG A 43 22.59 6.44 -10.34
N TYR A 44 21.50 6.83 -9.68
CA TYR A 44 21.51 7.05 -8.23
C TYR A 44 21.08 5.80 -7.47
N SER A 45 21.77 5.53 -6.35
CA SER A 45 21.25 4.63 -5.33
C SER A 45 20.01 5.24 -4.68
N ILE A 46 19.13 4.39 -4.17
CA ILE A 46 17.83 4.83 -3.63
C ILE A 46 17.84 4.67 -2.11
N GLY A 47 17.80 5.78 -1.41
CA GLY A 47 17.53 5.83 0.03
C GLY A 47 16.02 5.87 0.28
N THR A 48 15.57 5.32 1.40
CA THR A 48 14.17 5.43 1.82
C THR A 48 14.05 5.57 3.35
N LYS A 49 13.03 6.32 3.77
CA LYS A 49 12.63 6.47 5.18
C LYS A 49 11.12 6.43 5.30
N VAL A 50 10.64 5.81 6.38
CA VAL A 50 9.22 5.78 6.74
C VAL A 50 9.02 6.65 7.98
N TYR A 51 7.97 7.45 7.96
CA TYR A 51 7.57 8.35 9.04
C TYR A 51 6.09 8.13 9.39
N PHE A 52 5.75 8.51 10.61
CA PHE A 52 4.38 8.59 11.09
C PHE A 52 4.14 10.03 11.54
N TRP A 53 3.39 10.79 10.74
CA TRP A 53 3.12 12.20 10.97
C TRP A 53 1.68 12.41 11.39
N THR A 54 1.48 13.20 12.46
CA THR A 54 0.17 13.53 12.98
C THR A 54 -0.15 14.99 12.67
N ASP A 55 -1.21 15.21 11.89
CA ASP A 55 -1.75 16.53 11.63
C ASP A 55 -2.68 16.95 12.77
N THR A 56 -2.15 17.64 13.74
CA THR A 56 -2.90 18.10 14.93
C THR A 56 -3.90 19.21 14.63
N SER A 57 -3.89 19.76 13.43
CA SER A 57 -4.88 20.75 12.99
C SER A 57 -6.19 20.13 12.50
N ARG A 58 -6.20 18.81 12.26
CA ARG A 58 -7.36 18.07 11.74
C ARG A 58 -7.72 16.89 12.64
N SER A 59 -8.96 16.86 13.14
CA SER A 59 -9.51 15.68 13.79
C SER A 59 -9.69 14.54 12.78
N GLU A 60 -9.55 13.29 13.23
CA GLU A 60 -9.84 12.12 12.42
C GLU A 60 -11.37 11.95 12.29
N VAL A 61 -11.87 11.92 11.07
CA VAL A 61 -13.31 11.86 10.78
C VAL A 61 -13.88 10.44 10.75
N TYR A 62 -13.01 9.45 10.73
CA TYR A 62 -13.39 8.04 10.71
C TYR A 62 -13.50 7.41 12.11
N THR A 63 -13.16 8.16 13.14
CA THR A 63 -13.30 7.78 14.55
C THR A 63 -14.30 8.68 15.27
N THR A 64 -14.76 8.26 16.43
CA THR A 64 -15.69 9.04 17.27
C THR A 64 -15.01 9.76 18.42
N ASP A 65 -13.72 9.54 18.60
CA ASP A 65 -12.92 10.20 19.63
C ASP A 65 -12.53 11.61 19.15
N PRO A 66 -13.00 12.68 19.83
CA PRO A 66 -12.68 14.04 19.41
C PRO A 66 -11.22 14.42 19.66
N SER A 67 -10.47 13.63 20.42
CA SER A 67 -9.03 13.82 20.67
C SER A 67 -8.17 13.07 19.64
N ASP A 68 -8.77 12.33 18.73
CA ASP A 68 -8.08 11.61 17.67
C ASP A 68 -7.80 12.55 16.49
N PHE A 69 -6.53 12.63 16.12
CA PHE A 69 -6.06 13.49 15.04
C PHE A 69 -5.68 12.67 13.80
N ARG A 70 -5.65 13.34 12.67
CA ARG A 70 -5.28 12.73 11.40
C ARG A 70 -3.82 12.28 11.42
N GLU A 71 -3.57 10.97 11.45
CA GLU A 71 -2.24 10.36 11.39
C GLU A 71 -2.00 9.72 10.02
N LEU A 72 -0.82 9.97 9.44
CA LEU A 72 -0.42 9.46 8.14
C LEU A 72 0.89 8.68 8.25
N MET A 73 0.90 7.47 7.71
CA MET A 73 2.12 6.74 7.41
C MET A 73 2.67 7.26 6.10
N VAL A 74 3.87 7.83 6.15
CA VAL A 74 4.54 8.50 5.04
C VAL A 74 5.81 7.75 4.68
N GLN A 75 6.12 7.62 3.40
CA GLN A 75 7.40 7.13 2.94
C GLN A 75 8.02 8.11 1.95
N ILE A 76 9.32 8.33 2.11
CA ILE A 76 10.12 9.18 1.25
C ILE A 76 11.18 8.31 0.61
N TRP A 77 11.35 8.45 -0.71
CA TRP A 77 12.44 7.88 -1.48
C TRP A 77 13.26 9.02 -2.10
N TYR A 78 14.57 8.91 -2.01
CA TYR A 78 15.49 9.97 -2.40
C TYR A 78 16.80 9.43 -3.00
N PRO A 79 17.45 10.18 -3.90
CA PRO A 79 18.79 9.85 -4.39
C PRO A 79 19.78 9.83 -3.22
N ALA A 80 20.55 8.75 -3.12
CA ALA A 80 21.44 8.50 -2.01
C ALA A 80 22.85 8.11 -2.46
N LYS A 81 23.80 8.19 -1.54
CA LYS A 81 25.20 7.79 -1.75
C LYS A 81 25.40 6.31 -1.40
N GLY A 82 26.08 5.58 -2.24
CA GLY A 82 26.42 4.18 -1.95
C GLY A 82 25.22 3.23 -2.12
N GLY A 83 25.13 2.18 -1.33
CA GLY A 83 23.98 1.28 -1.30
C GLY A 83 24.27 -0.18 -1.65
N ASN A 84 25.38 -0.50 -2.34
CA ASN A 84 25.64 -1.84 -2.85
C ASN A 84 25.84 -2.93 -1.78
N ASN A 85 26.24 -2.53 -0.56
CA ASN A 85 26.52 -3.45 0.55
C ASN A 85 25.50 -3.34 1.70
N TYR A 86 24.39 -2.65 1.48
CA TYR A 86 23.35 -2.45 2.50
C TYR A 86 22.16 -3.36 2.28
N GLN A 87 21.48 -3.69 3.36
CA GLN A 87 20.25 -4.49 3.30
C GLN A 87 19.14 -3.69 2.63
N LYS A 88 18.52 -4.27 1.60
CA LYS A 88 17.36 -3.69 0.94
C LYS A 88 16.17 -3.59 1.88
N ALA A 89 15.40 -2.52 1.73
CA ALA A 89 14.18 -2.31 2.51
C ALA A 89 13.09 -3.31 2.08
N PRO A 90 12.23 -3.77 2.99
CA PRO A 90 11.06 -4.56 2.63
C PRO A 90 10.15 -3.75 1.71
N HIS A 91 9.49 -4.43 0.78
CA HIS A 91 8.54 -3.78 -0.14
C HIS A 91 7.37 -3.13 0.59
N VAL A 92 6.90 -3.75 1.67
CA VAL A 92 5.80 -3.25 2.52
C VAL A 92 6.31 -3.09 3.95
N THR A 93 5.95 -2.00 4.59
CA THR A 93 6.22 -1.79 6.02
C THR A 93 5.45 -2.83 6.84
N PHE A 94 6.11 -3.43 7.85
CA PHE A 94 5.57 -4.52 8.67
C PHE A 94 5.03 -5.70 7.83
N PRO A 95 5.84 -6.34 6.99
CA PRO A 95 5.38 -7.29 5.98
C PRO A 95 4.57 -8.46 6.56
N ASP A 96 4.96 -9.02 7.70
CA ASP A 96 4.21 -10.11 8.34
C ASP A 96 2.80 -9.67 8.77
N LYS A 97 2.67 -8.49 9.38
CA LYS A 97 1.37 -7.93 9.77
C LYS A 97 0.52 -7.61 8.54
N ALA A 98 1.13 -6.98 7.53
CA ALA A 98 0.43 -6.62 6.30
C ALA A 98 -0.15 -7.86 5.60
N ILE A 99 0.68 -8.86 5.31
CA ILE A 99 0.27 -10.09 4.63
C ILE A 99 -0.77 -10.86 5.45
N SER A 100 -0.55 -11.02 6.76
CA SER A 100 -1.51 -11.69 7.63
C SER A 100 -2.87 -11.00 7.63
N THR A 101 -2.89 -9.67 7.69
CA THR A 101 -4.14 -8.89 7.73
C THR A 101 -4.86 -8.94 6.40
N ILE A 102 -4.15 -8.75 5.27
CA ILE A 102 -4.74 -8.86 3.93
C ILE A 102 -5.31 -10.27 3.71
N SER A 103 -4.56 -11.32 4.07
CA SER A 103 -5.03 -12.69 3.94
C SER A 103 -6.36 -12.92 4.69
N LYS A 104 -6.43 -12.47 5.94
CA LYS A 104 -7.66 -12.57 6.74
C LYS A 104 -8.82 -11.75 6.15
N ALA A 105 -8.56 -10.57 5.65
CA ALA A 105 -9.57 -9.69 5.07
C ALA A 105 -10.25 -10.30 3.83
N VAL A 106 -9.54 -11.15 3.08
CA VAL A 106 -10.08 -11.90 1.94
C VAL A 106 -10.52 -13.32 2.28
N GLY A 107 -10.61 -13.65 3.57
CA GLY A 107 -11.11 -14.95 4.06
C GLY A 107 -10.12 -16.10 3.95
N LEU A 108 -8.82 -15.81 3.83
CA LEU A 108 -7.75 -16.80 3.75
C LEU A 108 -7.02 -16.97 5.09
N PRO A 109 -6.35 -18.11 5.33
CA PRO A 109 -5.50 -18.28 6.51
C PRO A 109 -4.43 -17.19 6.62
N ALA A 110 -4.08 -16.76 7.85
CA ALA A 110 -3.16 -15.66 8.12
C ALA A 110 -1.75 -15.84 7.51
N ASN A 111 -1.33 -17.07 7.30
CA ASN A 111 -0.05 -17.42 6.68
C ASN A 111 -0.13 -17.60 5.14
N PHE A 112 -1.32 -17.39 4.55
CA PHE A 112 -1.46 -17.43 3.11
C PHE A 112 -0.68 -16.26 2.50
N GLY A 113 0.13 -16.53 1.49
CA GLY A 113 0.98 -15.49 0.89
C GLY A 113 2.21 -15.09 1.71
N LYS A 114 2.59 -15.86 2.74
CA LYS A 114 3.77 -15.59 3.57
C LYS A 114 5.07 -15.38 2.76
N HIS A 115 5.20 -16.01 1.60
CA HIS A 115 6.31 -15.76 0.67
C HIS A 115 6.41 -14.29 0.23
N GLY A 116 5.30 -13.55 0.18
CA GLY A 116 5.29 -12.12 -0.12
C GLY A 116 5.96 -11.25 0.95
N THR A 117 6.20 -11.78 2.16
CA THR A 117 6.93 -11.04 3.20
C THR A 117 8.42 -10.91 2.88
N GLN A 118 8.92 -11.74 1.97
CA GLN A 118 10.33 -11.74 1.53
C GLN A 118 10.57 -10.78 0.37
N LEU A 119 9.50 -10.21 -0.22
CA LEU A 119 9.64 -9.24 -1.29
C LEU A 119 10.35 -7.99 -0.78
N VAL A 120 11.50 -7.71 -1.37
CA VAL A 120 12.31 -6.53 -1.08
C VAL A 120 12.25 -5.53 -2.23
N SER A 121 12.33 -4.27 -1.89
CA SER A 121 12.47 -3.17 -2.84
C SER A 121 13.95 -3.03 -3.28
N ASN A 122 14.25 -2.18 -4.24
CA ASN A 122 15.64 -1.80 -4.55
C ASN A 122 16.14 -0.66 -3.66
N SER A 123 15.29 -0.11 -2.85
CA SER A 123 15.60 0.96 -1.90
C SER A 123 16.32 0.42 -0.66
N VAL A 124 17.12 1.26 -0.03
CA VAL A 124 17.86 0.94 1.21
C VAL A 124 17.45 1.90 2.32
N GLY A 125 17.09 1.36 3.46
CA GLY A 125 16.69 2.17 4.62
C GLY A 125 17.85 2.99 5.19
N GLY A 126 17.63 4.30 5.37
CA GLY A 126 18.55 5.17 6.09
C GLY A 126 19.87 5.50 5.39
N LEU A 127 19.99 5.29 4.09
CA LEU A 127 21.15 5.80 3.35
C LEU A 127 21.26 7.32 3.43
N GLU A 128 22.49 7.84 3.44
CA GLU A 128 22.73 9.28 3.40
C GLU A 128 22.24 9.88 2.08
N PRO A 129 21.41 10.93 2.11
CA PRO A 129 20.97 11.61 0.91
C PRO A 129 22.12 12.32 0.23
N ILE A 130 22.01 12.54 -1.07
CA ILE A 130 22.88 13.42 -1.82
C ILE A 130 22.48 14.85 -1.47
N ASN A 131 23.37 15.61 -0.84
CA ASN A 131 23.10 16.95 -0.31
C ASN A 131 23.80 18.08 -1.09
N ASN A 132 24.57 17.75 -2.11
CA ASN A 132 25.26 18.72 -2.97
C ASN A 132 24.58 18.91 -4.34
N GLU A 133 23.41 18.33 -4.52
CA GLU A 133 22.56 18.47 -5.72
C GLU A 133 21.13 18.77 -5.28
N THR A 134 20.37 19.42 -6.17
CA THR A 134 18.94 19.70 -5.96
C THR A 134 18.12 18.76 -6.84
N PHE A 135 17.12 18.13 -6.26
CA PHE A 135 16.26 17.19 -6.96
C PHE A 135 14.79 17.65 -6.93
N PRO A 136 14.07 17.53 -8.07
CA PRO A 136 12.64 17.83 -8.08
C PRO A 136 11.86 16.83 -7.20
N LEU A 137 10.83 17.36 -6.52
CA LEU A 137 9.95 16.59 -5.65
C LEU A 137 8.69 16.16 -6.40
N ILE A 138 8.31 14.90 -6.25
CA ILE A 138 7.06 14.33 -6.73
C ILE A 138 6.23 13.87 -5.54
N LEU A 139 4.96 14.29 -5.50
CA LEU A 139 3.96 13.75 -4.58
C LEU A 139 3.22 12.61 -5.26
N PHE A 140 3.23 11.44 -4.63
CA PHE A 140 2.48 10.29 -5.08
C PHE A 140 1.28 10.03 -4.18
N SER A 141 0.09 9.93 -4.77
CA SER A 141 -1.16 9.57 -4.09
C SER A 141 -1.71 8.28 -4.69
N HIS A 142 -1.88 7.26 -3.87
CA HIS A 142 -2.41 5.96 -4.31
C HIS A 142 -3.89 6.03 -4.72
N GLY A 143 -4.38 5.05 -5.47
CA GLY A 143 -5.79 4.89 -5.80
C GLY A 143 -6.65 4.60 -4.56
N ASP A 144 -7.98 4.64 -4.69
CA ASP A 144 -8.88 4.27 -3.59
C ASP A 144 -8.71 2.80 -3.24
N GLY A 145 -8.49 2.49 -1.96
CA GLY A 145 -8.10 1.15 -1.52
C GLY A 145 -6.69 0.71 -1.93
N GLY A 146 -5.86 1.60 -2.49
CA GLY A 146 -4.47 1.32 -2.83
C GLY A 146 -3.52 1.41 -1.64
N LEU A 147 -2.23 1.43 -1.93
CA LEU A 147 -1.13 1.55 -0.97
C LEU A 147 -0.07 2.54 -1.47
N LEU A 148 0.65 3.18 -0.57
CA LEU A 148 1.73 4.10 -0.92
C LEU A 148 2.85 3.43 -1.75
N ASN A 149 3.02 2.13 -1.60
CA ASN A 149 4.03 1.34 -2.30
C ASN A 149 3.51 0.56 -3.52
N GLN A 150 2.25 0.79 -3.95
CA GLN A 150 1.67 0.08 -5.10
C GLN A 150 2.45 0.29 -6.42
N ASN A 151 3.17 1.39 -6.54
CA ASN A 151 3.93 1.77 -7.73
C ASN A 151 5.44 1.80 -7.48
N THR A 152 5.96 0.93 -6.59
CA THR A 152 7.38 0.95 -6.17
C THR A 152 8.35 0.93 -7.35
N SER A 153 8.12 0.11 -8.39
CA SER A 153 9.02 0.06 -9.55
C SER A 153 9.12 1.42 -10.27
N GLN A 154 7.99 2.12 -10.45
CA GLN A 154 7.99 3.44 -11.07
C GLN A 154 8.63 4.50 -10.16
N VAL A 155 8.36 4.42 -8.85
CA VAL A 155 8.96 5.32 -7.85
C VAL A 155 10.48 5.14 -7.84
N GLU A 156 10.97 3.91 -7.79
CA GLU A 156 12.39 3.61 -7.78
C GLU A 156 13.08 4.03 -9.08
N GLU A 157 12.41 3.85 -10.23
CA GLU A 157 12.94 4.35 -11.51
C GLU A 157 13.07 5.88 -11.51
N LEU A 158 12.06 6.61 -11.02
CA LEU A 158 12.13 8.07 -10.91
C LEU A 158 13.27 8.52 -9.99
N VAL A 159 13.39 7.92 -8.80
CA VAL A 159 14.41 8.29 -7.81
C VAL A 159 15.82 7.98 -8.33
N SER A 160 16.00 6.85 -8.98
CA SER A 160 17.29 6.50 -9.61
C SER A 160 17.70 7.47 -10.72
N ASN A 161 16.75 8.19 -11.29
CA ASN A 161 16.96 9.24 -12.31
C ASN A 161 16.98 10.67 -11.71
N GLY A 162 17.03 10.82 -10.38
CA GLY A 162 17.26 12.10 -9.74
C GLY A 162 15.97 12.85 -9.36
N TYR A 163 14.94 12.15 -8.94
CA TYR A 163 13.75 12.72 -8.30
C TYR A 163 13.70 12.33 -6.83
N ILE A 164 13.06 13.15 -6.01
CA ILE A 164 12.59 12.76 -4.68
C ILE A 164 11.11 12.41 -4.82
N VAL A 165 10.69 11.28 -4.27
CA VAL A 165 9.27 10.91 -4.23
C VAL A 165 8.82 10.78 -2.80
N ILE A 166 7.70 11.42 -2.46
CA ILE A 166 7.02 11.26 -1.18
C ILE A 166 5.61 10.74 -1.41
N ALA A 167 5.20 9.78 -0.61
CA ALA A 167 3.87 9.21 -0.61
C ALA A 167 3.36 9.00 0.81
N CYS A 168 2.05 9.02 1.00
CA CYS A 168 1.43 8.55 2.23
C CYS A 168 0.37 7.49 1.94
N ASN A 169 0.11 6.64 2.93
CA ASN A 169 -1.15 5.94 3.00
C ASN A 169 -2.20 6.93 3.51
N HIS A 170 -3.22 7.19 2.71
CA HIS A 170 -4.39 7.94 3.16
C HIS A 170 -5.15 7.09 4.17
N THR A 171 -4.96 7.33 5.45
CA THR A 171 -5.52 6.54 6.55
C THR A 171 -7.02 6.34 6.38
N TYR A 172 -7.50 5.12 6.57
CA TYR A 172 -8.85 4.63 6.24
C TYR A 172 -9.21 4.59 4.74
N ASN A 173 -8.44 5.22 3.84
CA ASN A 173 -8.63 5.09 2.38
C ASN A 173 -7.59 4.19 1.71
N ALA A 174 -6.52 3.85 2.38
CA ALA A 174 -5.63 2.76 2.00
C ALA A 174 -6.26 1.42 2.39
N SER A 175 -6.02 0.35 1.62
CA SER A 175 -6.49 -1.00 1.98
C SER A 175 -5.99 -1.43 3.36
N ILE A 176 -4.76 -1.05 3.69
CA ILE A 176 -4.13 -1.23 4.99
C ILE A 176 -3.12 -0.11 5.22
N THR A 177 -3.04 0.38 6.44
CA THR A 177 -1.94 1.23 6.91
C THR A 177 -1.61 0.87 8.36
N PHE A 178 -0.61 1.54 8.91
CA PHE A 178 -0.18 1.34 10.29
C PHE A 178 -0.08 2.69 10.98
N ASP A 179 -0.38 2.72 12.28
CA ASP A 179 -0.07 3.85 13.14
C ASP A 179 1.40 3.81 13.62
N LYS A 180 1.82 4.82 14.38
CA LYS A 180 3.18 4.91 14.95
C LYS A 180 3.54 3.75 15.89
N ASP A 181 2.54 3.11 16.50
CA ASP A 181 2.72 1.98 17.41
C ASP A 181 2.69 0.63 16.65
N GLY A 182 2.54 0.67 15.32
CA GLY A 182 2.47 -0.48 14.44
C GLY A 182 1.15 -1.23 14.52
N ASN A 183 0.08 -0.61 15.01
CA ASN A 183 -1.26 -1.18 14.91
C ASN A 183 -1.79 -1.03 13.50
N THR A 184 -2.59 -2.01 13.09
CA THR A 184 -3.15 -2.06 11.74
C THR A 184 -4.44 -1.25 11.65
N ILE A 185 -4.51 -0.36 10.66
CA ILE A 185 -5.69 0.39 10.30
C ILE A 185 -6.15 -0.08 8.91
N LEU A 186 -7.39 -0.56 8.81
CA LEU A 186 -7.96 -1.06 7.57
C LEU A 186 -8.78 0.02 6.85
N TYR A 187 -8.98 -0.21 5.56
CA TYR A 187 -9.91 0.58 4.75
C TYR A 187 -11.29 0.66 5.42
N LYS A 188 -11.84 1.85 5.49
CA LYS A 188 -13.14 2.13 6.08
C LYS A 188 -13.92 3.08 5.17
N SER A 189 -14.95 2.57 4.53
CA SER A 189 -15.89 3.44 3.83
C SER A 189 -16.85 4.07 4.83
N ASN A 190 -16.98 5.38 4.82
CA ASN A 190 -17.98 6.09 5.62
C ASN A 190 -19.39 5.94 5.08
N ILE A 191 -19.53 5.46 3.85
CA ILE A 191 -20.80 5.31 3.15
C ILE A 191 -20.86 3.89 2.59
N SER A 192 -21.95 3.15 2.89
CA SER A 192 -22.15 1.84 2.29
C SER A 192 -22.14 2.01 0.76
N TRP A 193 -21.65 1.03 0.04
CA TRP A 193 -21.56 1.11 -1.42
C TRP A 193 -22.93 1.21 -2.11
N ARG A 194 -24.03 0.83 -1.42
CA ARG A 194 -25.42 1.08 -1.87
C ARG A 194 -25.82 2.54 -1.71
N GLU A 195 -25.41 3.17 -0.62
CA GLU A 195 -25.60 4.61 -0.40
C GLU A 195 -24.69 5.41 -1.33
N GLN A 196 -23.48 4.93 -1.64
CA GLN A 196 -22.61 5.54 -2.65
C GLN A 196 -23.24 5.58 -4.04
N ALA A 197 -24.02 4.57 -4.42
CA ALA A 197 -24.74 4.52 -5.68
C ALA A 197 -25.95 5.49 -5.72
N GLN A 198 -26.54 5.79 -4.57
CA GLN A 198 -27.67 6.70 -4.42
C GLN A 198 -27.27 8.16 -4.17
N TYR A 199 -26.28 8.38 -3.31
CA TYR A 199 -25.67 9.69 -3.11
C TYR A 199 -24.66 9.92 -4.24
N HIS A 200 -24.99 10.85 -5.11
CA HIS A 200 -24.20 11.28 -6.25
C HIS A 200 -22.70 10.92 -6.12
N LYS A 201 -22.22 10.01 -6.93
CA LYS A 201 -20.81 9.64 -7.12
C LYS A 201 -19.88 10.86 -7.09
N LYS A 202 -20.37 12.01 -7.56
CA LYS A 202 -19.70 13.31 -7.56
C LYS A 202 -19.42 13.85 -6.14
N TYR A 203 -20.37 13.71 -5.19
CA TYR A 203 -20.17 14.21 -3.82
C TYR A 203 -19.12 13.39 -3.06
N TYR A 204 -19.23 12.06 -3.14
CA TYR A 204 -18.25 11.15 -2.54
C TYR A 204 -16.85 11.36 -3.12
N THR A 205 -16.74 11.47 -4.44
CA THR A 205 -15.47 11.72 -5.12
C THR A 205 -14.87 13.06 -4.69
N ASN A 206 -15.68 14.13 -4.59
CA ASN A 206 -15.18 15.44 -4.14
C ASN A 206 -14.71 15.40 -2.69
N MET A 207 -15.41 14.69 -1.81
CA MET A 207 -15.00 14.52 -0.41
C MET A 207 -13.66 13.79 -0.32
N LEU A 208 -13.51 12.65 -0.99
CA LEU A 208 -12.24 11.90 -1.02
C LEU A 208 -11.09 12.72 -1.59
N ILE A 209 -11.32 13.45 -2.68
CA ILE A 209 -10.31 14.32 -3.30
C ILE A 209 -9.87 15.39 -2.31
N ASN A 210 -10.82 16.02 -1.59
CA ASN A 210 -10.51 17.06 -0.62
C ASN A 210 -9.68 16.52 0.55
N TYR A 211 -10.02 15.35 1.09
CA TYR A 211 -9.22 14.70 2.15
C TYR A 211 -7.80 14.40 1.70
N ARG A 212 -7.65 13.81 0.53
CA ARG A 212 -6.34 13.48 -0.01
C ARG A 212 -5.52 14.71 -0.35
N TYR A 213 -6.17 15.76 -0.86
CA TYR A 213 -5.52 17.04 -1.07
C TYR A 213 -4.97 17.63 0.24
N GLN A 214 -5.75 17.60 1.32
CA GLN A 214 -5.31 18.06 2.65
C GLN A 214 -4.15 17.21 3.18
N ASP A 215 -4.20 15.88 3.01
CA ASP A 215 -3.10 15.00 3.38
C ASP A 215 -1.81 15.38 2.63
N LEU A 216 -1.87 15.55 1.31
CA LEU A 216 -0.71 15.94 0.50
C LEU A 216 -0.20 17.35 0.84
N SER A 217 -1.10 18.29 1.13
CA SER A 217 -0.73 19.64 1.57
C SER A 217 0.02 19.60 2.89
N PHE A 218 -0.46 18.81 3.85
CA PHE A 218 0.21 18.59 5.12
C PHE A 218 1.61 17.99 4.96
N LEU A 219 1.79 17.01 4.05
CA LEU A 219 3.11 16.46 3.73
C LEU A 219 4.08 17.54 3.26
N LEU A 220 3.64 18.42 2.37
CA LEU A 220 4.47 19.51 1.84
C LEU A 220 4.85 20.53 2.91
N GLU A 221 3.92 20.85 3.81
CA GLU A 221 4.17 21.81 4.90
C GLU A 221 5.15 21.23 5.92
N THR A 222 4.99 19.96 6.28
CA THR A 222 5.89 19.26 7.20
C THR A 222 7.31 19.19 6.67
N LEU A 223 7.48 18.87 5.37
CA LEU A 223 8.80 18.81 4.72
C LEU A 223 9.55 20.16 4.68
N LYS A 224 8.85 21.29 4.77
CA LYS A 224 9.49 22.62 4.80
C LYS A 224 10.04 22.95 6.18
N GLN A 225 9.65 22.20 7.21
CA GLN A 225 10.05 22.45 8.61
C GLN A 225 11.21 21.55 9.05
N GLU A 226 11.52 20.49 8.31
CA GLU A 226 12.66 19.59 8.51
C GLU A 226 13.85 20.00 7.62
#